data_0c00d192424ddc55c376059b12a9e501
#
_entry.id   0c00d192424ddc55c376059b12a9e501
#
_cell.length_a   1.000
_cell.length_b   1.000
_cell.length_c   1.000
_cell.angle_alpha   90.00
_cell.angle_beta   90.00
_cell.angle_gamma   90.00
#
_symmetry.space_group_name_H-M   'P 1'
#
loop_
_entity.id
_entity.type
_entity.pdbx_description
1 polymer ?
#
loop_
_entity_poly.entity_id
_entity_poly.type
_entity_poly.pdbx_seq_one_letter_code
_entity_poly.pdbx_strand_id
1 'polypeptide(L)' 'EPLDAAALADLIRSTIAELGAGSLRDMGAVMNALRPQVQGRADMKAVSEAVKAQLAS' A
#
# COMPACT_ATOMS: atom_id res chain seq x y z
N GLU A 1 4.46 0.87 -16.93
CA GLU A 1 3.15 1.51 -16.92
C GLU A 1 2.73 1.81 -15.50
N PRO A 2 2.02 2.91 -15.32
CA PRO A 2 1.55 3.24 -13.98
C PRO A 2 0.46 2.28 -13.55
N LEU A 3 0.40 2.04 -12.24
CA LEU A 3 -0.66 1.22 -11.67
C LEU A 3 -1.95 2.02 -11.62
N ASP A 4 -3.07 1.42 -12.00
CA ASP A 4 -4.34 2.10 -11.84
C ASP A 4 -4.82 1.91 -10.39
N ALA A 5 -5.91 2.58 -10.02
CA ALA A 5 -6.38 2.57 -8.64
C ALA A 5 -6.76 1.17 -8.17
N ALA A 6 -7.36 0.38 -9.04
CA ALA A 6 -7.76 -0.98 -8.67
C ALA A 6 -6.55 -1.88 -8.46
N ALA A 7 -5.58 -1.80 -9.36
CA ALA A 7 -4.36 -2.60 -9.24
C ALA A 7 -3.58 -2.22 -7.97
N LEU A 8 -3.51 -0.92 -7.70
CA LEU A 8 -2.83 -0.44 -6.50
C LEU A 8 -3.52 -0.92 -5.24
N ALA A 9 -4.84 -0.87 -5.22
CA ALA A 9 -5.60 -1.33 -4.05
C ALA A 9 -5.37 -2.83 -3.80
N ASP A 10 -5.35 -3.62 -4.86
CA ASP A 10 -5.11 -5.05 -4.74
C ASP A 10 -3.70 -5.34 -4.22
N LEU A 11 -2.72 -4.60 -4.73
CA LEU A 11 -1.34 -4.75 -4.29
C LEU A 11 -1.20 -4.43 -2.80
N ILE A 12 -1.83 -3.35 -2.37
CA ILE A 12 -1.80 -2.95 -0.97
C ILE A 12 -2.46 -4.00 -0.09
N ARG A 13 -3.61 -4.50 -0.53
CA ARG A 13 -4.34 -5.52 0.22
C ARG A 13 -3.50 -6.78 0.40
N SER A 14 -2.86 -7.21 -0.68
CA SER A 14 -2.00 -8.39 -0.63
C SER A 14 -0.83 -8.18 0.32
N THR A 15 -0.22 -7.01 0.27
CA THR A 15 0.90 -6.69 1.14
C THR A 15 0.47 -6.69 2.61
N ILE A 16 -0.68 -6.10 2.89
CA ILE A 16 -1.21 -6.07 4.24
C ILE A 16 -1.46 -7.48 4.75
N ALA A 17 -2.02 -8.33 3.90
CA ALA A 17 -2.29 -9.72 4.26
C ALA A 17 -1.01 -10.48 4.54
N GLU A 18 0.01 -10.27 3.71
CA GLU A 18 1.28 -10.96 3.87
C GLU A 18 1.99 -10.57 5.16
N LEU A 19 1.91 -9.31 5.53
CA LEU A 19 2.56 -8.80 6.73
C LEU A 19 1.72 -9.02 8.00
N GLY A 20 0.46 -9.39 7.82
CA GLY A 20 -0.44 -9.50 8.96
C GLY A 20 -0.76 -8.16 9.57
N ALA A 21 -0.63 -7.08 8.79
CA ALA A 21 -0.91 -5.74 9.26
C ALA A 21 -2.41 -5.58 9.52
N GLY A 22 -2.75 -4.97 10.63
CA GLY A 22 -4.15 -4.81 10.97
C GLY A 22 -4.52 -3.45 11.51
N SER A 23 -3.57 -2.52 11.52
CA SER A 23 -3.84 -1.20 12.07
C SER A 23 -2.90 -0.18 11.46
N LEU A 24 -3.19 1.10 11.72
CA LEU A 24 -2.36 2.19 11.24
C LEU A 24 -0.93 2.12 11.77
N ARG A 25 -0.71 1.41 12.86
CA ARG A 25 0.63 1.23 13.41
C ARG A 25 1.54 0.51 12.44
N ASP A 26 0.97 -0.32 11.59
CA ASP A 26 1.74 -1.12 10.65
C ASP A 26 1.97 -0.41 9.33
N MET A 27 1.51 0.84 9.21
CA MET A 27 1.63 1.59 7.99
C MET A 27 3.07 1.69 7.51
N GLY A 28 4.00 1.93 8.43
CA GLY A 28 5.41 2.02 8.07
C GLY A 28 5.94 0.75 7.43
N ALA A 29 5.57 -0.41 8.02
CA ALA A 29 6.00 -1.70 7.48
C ALA A 29 5.39 -1.94 6.11
N VAL A 30 4.11 -1.62 5.94
CA VAL A 30 3.42 -1.79 4.67
C VAL A 30 4.04 -0.88 3.61
N MET A 31 4.33 0.37 3.97
CA MET A 31 4.95 1.31 3.04
C MET A 31 6.33 0.84 2.62
N ASN A 32 7.11 0.32 3.55
CA ASN A 32 8.44 -0.20 3.24
C ASN A 32 8.37 -1.38 2.28
N ALA A 33 7.39 -2.24 2.46
CA ALA A 33 7.20 -3.40 1.59
C ALA A 33 6.71 -2.98 0.21
N LEU A 34 5.90 -1.94 0.14
CA LEU A 34 5.33 -1.47 -1.12
C LEU A 34 6.29 -0.62 -1.93
N ARG A 35 7.18 0.09 -1.26
CA ARG A 35 8.06 1.05 -1.92
C ARG A 35 8.75 0.49 -3.17
N PRO A 36 9.44 -0.66 -3.11
CA PRO A 36 10.10 -1.19 -4.30
C PRO A 36 9.13 -1.63 -5.38
N GLN A 37 7.89 -1.95 -5.00
CA GLN A 37 6.91 -2.42 -5.96
C GLN A 37 6.21 -1.29 -6.70
N VAL A 38 6.09 -0.13 -6.08
CA VAL A 38 5.37 1.00 -6.66
C VAL A 38 6.29 2.13 -7.11
N GLN A 39 7.57 2.04 -6.79
CA GLN A 39 8.53 3.09 -7.15
C GLN A 39 8.55 3.26 -8.66
N GLY A 40 8.33 4.49 -9.11
CA GLY A 40 8.29 4.81 -10.54
C GLY A 40 6.98 4.41 -11.21
N ARG A 41 6.04 3.81 -10.48
CA ARG A 41 4.77 3.33 -11.05
C ARG A 41 3.56 4.00 -10.43
N ALA A 42 3.73 4.56 -9.24
CA ALA A 42 2.64 5.25 -8.55
C ALA A 42 3.23 6.35 -7.69
N ASP A 43 2.41 7.36 -7.44
CA ASP A 43 2.79 8.47 -6.56
C ASP A 43 2.78 7.97 -5.12
N MET A 44 3.88 8.16 -4.41
CA MET A 44 3.99 7.70 -3.02
C MET A 44 2.93 8.32 -2.12
N LYS A 45 2.51 9.55 -2.42
CA LYS A 45 1.45 10.17 -1.65
C LYS A 45 0.14 9.42 -1.83
N ALA A 46 -0.17 9.05 -3.05
CA ALA A 46 -1.38 8.28 -3.32
C ALA A 46 -1.30 6.91 -2.68
N VAL A 47 -0.13 6.27 -2.72
CA VAL A 47 0.08 4.98 -2.07
C VAL A 47 -0.14 5.10 -0.57
N SER A 48 0.43 6.13 0.04
CA SER A 48 0.30 6.36 1.47
C SER A 48 -1.16 6.52 1.87
N GLU A 49 -1.91 7.29 1.11
CA GLU A 49 -3.32 7.51 1.41
C GLU A 49 -4.14 6.23 1.24
N ALA A 50 -3.82 5.45 0.22
CA ALA A 50 -4.52 4.19 -0.02
C ALA A 50 -4.23 3.19 1.10
N VAL A 51 -2.99 3.11 1.55
CA VAL A 51 -2.60 2.24 2.66
C VAL A 51 -3.35 2.66 3.93
N LYS A 52 -3.34 3.95 4.19
CA LYS A 52 -4.03 4.47 5.37
C LYS A 52 -5.52 4.13 5.34
N ALA A 53 -6.14 4.28 4.18
CA ALA A 53 -7.56 3.98 4.04
C ALA A 53 -7.85 2.51 4.30
N GLN A 54 -7.00 1.62 3.81
CA GLN A 54 -7.20 0.19 4.01
C GLN A 54 -6.96 -0.23 5.45
N LEU A 55 -5.94 0.35 6.09
CA LEU A 55 -5.64 0.00 7.47
C LEU A 55 -6.65 0.60 8.45
N ALA A 56 -7.27 1.70 8.06
CA ALA A 56 -8.26 2.36 8.93
C ALA A 56 -9.65 1.74 8.83
N SER A 57 -9.90 0.97 7.80
CA SER A 57 -11.23 0.40 7.59
C SER A 57 -11.47 -0.89 8.37
#